data_659b6fed882df6c9ab21498091d42ff5
#
_entry.id   659b6fed882df6c9ab21498091d42ff5
#
_cell.length_a   1.000
_cell.length_b   1.000
_cell.length_c   1.000
_cell.angle_alpha   90.00
_cell.angle_beta   90.00
_cell.angle_gamma   90.00
#
_symmetry.space_group_name_H-M   'P 1'
#
loop_
_entity.id
_entity.type
_entity.pdbx_description
1 polymer ?
#
loop_
_entity_poly.entity_id
_entity_poly.type
_entity_poly.pdbx_seq_one_letter_code
_entity_poly.pdbx_strand_id
1 'polypeptide(L)'
;MKKIFNLFDLKQKVNYKNEVLSGLTVALALVPEAIAFALIAGLSPLTGLYAAFSIGLITSIFGGRPGMISGATGAIAVIYVGMIAIIKKTNPDISVEEITQYIFATVILAGLIQIGVGLLRLGKFIRLVPHPVMFGFVNGLAIVIFLAQMSSFKENRKDHYGNNAVEAISTNQAFHVNGSVVTSDKTNTIVFNLIEGKLFNIETDQYELQIVGDQVFDVEKEQVVYNYQNNTFYNIEKKTEVLDWLQRDQLVLMIGLVLLTMLIIWGLPKLTTYIPSSLAAIVVVALITIFGEIDTKTVGDIASIKGGFPTPSLPHIPYTWDTFVLIFPYALIVAGVGLIESLLTLNLIDEITQTRGNSNKECVAQGTANIASGFFLGMGGCAMIGQSLINISSGARARLSGIVASLGLLSFILWGAPIIEQLPMAALTGVMVMVSIGTFEWASLKVFGKMPITDVIVMIVVTLITVFLHNLALAVLIGVVISALAFAWESAIRIRARKYIDSNGSKHYEIYGPLFFGSVSVFSDKFDIENDPEDIIIDFSESKIVDMSAIEALNSLTERYMKAGKKIHLRHLSPDCQKLLKNADKIVEVNVMEDPTYHVAADSV
;
A
#
# COMPACT_ATOMS: atom_id res chain seq x y z
N MET A 1 -2.87 20.25 29.74
CA MET A 1 -4.17 19.63 29.36
C MET A 1 -5.10 20.50 28.49
N LYS A 2 -5.08 21.83 28.56
CA LYS A 2 -5.95 22.72 27.74
C LYS A 2 -5.65 22.74 26.21
N LYS A 3 -4.52 22.18 25.70
CA LYS A 3 -4.18 22.17 24.26
C LYS A 3 -4.58 20.89 23.52
N ILE A 4 -5.10 19.86 24.20
CA ILE A 4 -5.43 18.57 23.60
C ILE A 4 -6.84 18.58 22.99
N PHE A 5 -7.74 19.40 23.47
CA PHE A 5 -9.15 19.47 23.06
C PHE A 5 -9.54 20.79 22.35
N ASN A 6 -8.69 21.34 21.50
CA ASN A 6 -9.18 22.35 20.55
C ASN A 6 -9.95 21.65 19.41
N LEU A 7 -11.13 21.11 19.74
CA LEU A 7 -12.10 20.53 18.80
C LEU A 7 -12.56 21.59 17.78
N PHE A 8 -12.58 22.85 18.17
CA PHE A 8 -12.94 23.97 17.32
C PHE A 8 -11.79 24.98 17.38
N ASP A 9 -11.16 25.23 16.24
CA ASP A 9 -10.22 26.35 16.14
C ASP A 9 -11.07 27.65 16.05
N LEU A 10 -11.38 28.22 17.20
CA LEU A 10 -12.24 29.41 17.34
C LEU A 10 -11.68 30.66 16.64
N LYS A 11 -10.48 30.58 16.09
CA LYS A 11 -9.84 31.68 15.34
C LYS A 11 -10.19 31.69 13.85
N GLN A 12 -10.68 30.58 13.27
CA GLN A 12 -11.17 30.54 11.90
C GLN A 12 -12.66 30.80 11.84
N LYS A 13 -13.10 31.68 10.91
CA LYS A 13 -14.54 31.85 10.61
C LYS A 13 -15.04 30.56 9.94
N VAL A 14 -15.62 29.65 10.74
CA VAL A 14 -16.18 28.38 10.25
C VAL A 14 -17.59 28.64 9.69
N ASN A 15 -17.80 28.27 8.45
CA ASN A 15 -19.13 28.24 7.86
C ASN A 15 -19.79 26.89 8.13
N TYR A 16 -20.59 26.81 9.22
CA TYR A 16 -21.25 25.58 9.64
C TYR A 16 -22.11 24.94 8.55
N LYS A 17 -22.77 25.74 7.70
CA LYS A 17 -23.57 25.24 6.57
C LYS A 17 -22.68 24.47 5.59
N ASN A 18 -21.55 25.04 5.21
CA ASN A 18 -20.62 24.39 4.28
C ASN A 18 -19.99 23.13 4.91
N GLU A 19 -19.68 23.17 6.19
CA GLU A 19 -19.15 22.00 6.92
C GLU A 19 -20.13 20.82 6.89
N VAL A 20 -21.41 21.07 7.19
CA VAL A 20 -22.45 20.02 7.22
C VAL A 20 -22.71 19.50 5.80
N LEU A 21 -22.89 20.38 4.81
CA LEU A 21 -23.15 19.97 3.44
C LEU A 21 -21.97 19.19 2.84
N SER A 22 -20.75 19.66 3.10
CA SER A 22 -19.52 18.98 2.66
C SER A 22 -19.41 17.60 3.30
N GLY A 23 -19.66 17.50 4.62
CA GLY A 23 -19.63 16.22 5.34
C GLY A 23 -20.66 15.21 4.80
N LEU A 24 -21.89 15.67 4.50
CA LEU A 24 -22.91 14.80 3.87
C LEU A 24 -22.49 14.35 2.47
N THR A 25 -21.93 15.26 1.66
CA THR A 25 -21.41 14.93 0.35
C THR A 25 -20.32 13.85 0.41
N VAL A 26 -19.39 13.99 1.38
CA VAL A 26 -18.34 13.00 1.62
C VAL A 26 -18.92 11.68 2.11
N ALA A 27 -19.90 11.68 3.03
CA ALA A 27 -20.54 10.45 3.50
C ALA A 27 -21.13 9.64 2.35
N LEU A 28 -21.84 10.29 1.44
CA LEU A 28 -22.45 9.67 0.27
C LEU A 28 -21.39 9.12 -0.73
N ALA A 29 -20.27 9.80 -0.88
CA ALA A 29 -19.18 9.33 -1.73
C ALA A 29 -18.41 8.15 -1.11
N LEU A 30 -18.28 8.10 0.22
CA LEU A 30 -17.53 7.07 0.93
C LEU A 30 -18.23 5.70 0.95
N VAL A 31 -19.57 5.65 0.95
CA VAL A 31 -20.32 4.39 1.02
C VAL A 31 -19.88 3.39 -0.07
N PRO A 32 -19.97 3.74 -1.36
CA PRO A 32 -19.59 2.79 -2.42
C PRO A 32 -18.11 2.43 -2.40
N GLU A 33 -17.25 3.38 -2.05
CA GLU A 33 -15.81 3.12 -2.01
C GLU A 33 -15.43 2.18 -0.85
N ALA A 34 -15.99 2.39 0.34
CA ALA A 34 -15.74 1.53 1.49
C ALA A 34 -16.20 0.08 1.24
N ILE A 35 -17.35 -0.08 0.58
CA ILE A 35 -17.87 -1.39 0.15
C ILE A 35 -16.92 -2.03 -0.85
N ALA A 36 -16.55 -1.29 -1.89
CA ALA A 36 -15.69 -1.81 -2.95
C ALA A 36 -14.30 -2.22 -2.44
N PHE A 37 -13.70 -1.44 -1.53
CA PHE A 37 -12.42 -1.78 -0.93
C PHE A 37 -12.51 -3.02 -0.02
N ALA A 38 -13.59 -3.19 0.73
CA ALA A 38 -13.82 -4.41 1.49
C ALA A 38 -13.92 -5.64 0.57
N LEU A 39 -14.65 -5.53 -0.54
CA LEU A 39 -14.79 -6.61 -1.53
C LEU A 39 -13.45 -6.94 -2.22
N ILE A 40 -12.61 -5.94 -2.54
CA ILE A 40 -11.25 -6.16 -3.06
C ILE A 40 -10.42 -6.97 -2.05
N ALA A 41 -10.55 -6.67 -0.76
CA ALA A 41 -9.89 -7.40 0.30
C ALA A 41 -10.48 -8.80 0.55
N GLY A 42 -11.55 -9.19 -0.13
CA GLY A 42 -12.25 -10.45 0.12
C GLY A 42 -13.02 -10.48 1.45
N LEU A 43 -13.40 -9.30 1.96
CA LEU A 43 -14.09 -9.11 3.23
C LEU A 43 -15.56 -8.72 3.03
N SER A 44 -16.36 -8.86 4.08
CA SER A 44 -17.72 -8.36 4.10
C SER A 44 -17.76 -6.84 3.86
N PRO A 45 -18.71 -6.31 3.08
CA PRO A 45 -18.93 -4.87 2.90
C PRO A 45 -19.02 -4.08 4.20
N LEU A 46 -19.58 -4.67 5.25
CA LEU A 46 -19.68 -4.06 6.58
C LEU A 46 -18.33 -3.72 7.20
N THR A 47 -17.30 -4.55 7.00
CA THR A 47 -15.97 -4.28 7.55
C THR A 47 -15.35 -3.01 6.97
N GLY A 48 -15.62 -2.71 5.69
CA GLY A 48 -15.24 -1.45 5.05
C GLY A 48 -16.00 -0.25 5.61
N LEU A 49 -17.31 -0.39 5.77
CA LEU A 49 -18.17 0.67 6.33
C LEU A 49 -17.83 0.96 7.79
N TYR A 50 -17.60 -0.06 8.62
CA TYR A 50 -17.17 0.12 10.02
C TYR A 50 -15.78 0.77 10.11
N ALA A 51 -14.85 0.42 9.22
CA ALA A 51 -13.57 1.09 9.13
C ALA A 51 -13.74 2.57 8.77
N ALA A 52 -14.51 2.88 7.73
CA ALA A 52 -14.75 4.26 7.30
C ALA A 52 -15.41 5.11 8.39
N PHE A 53 -16.38 4.55 9.12
CA PHE A 53 -17.02 5.20 10.27
C PHE A 53 -16.03 5.46 11.40
N SER A 54 -15.38 4.42 11.92
CA SER A 54 -14.54 4.50 13.12
C SER A 54 -13.29 5.35 12.88
N ILE A 55 -12.62 5.14 11.75
CA ILE A 55 -11.41 5.89 11.37
C ILE A 55 -11.78 7.35 11.09
N GLY A 56 -12.81 7.58 10.27
CA GLY A 56 -13.26 8.92 9.93
C GLY A 56 -13.64 9.74 11.16
N LEU A 57 -14.35 9.15 12.13
CA LEU A 57 -14.76 9.83 13.36
C LEU A 57 -13.55 10.20 14.23
N ILE A 58 -12.68 9.23 14.51
CA ILE A 58 -11.54 9.42 15.43
C ILE A 58 -10.53 10.41 14.84
N THR A 59 -10.20 10.27 13.55
CA THR A 59 -9.23 11.18 12.90
C THR A 59 -9.80 12.59 12.73
N SER A 60 -11.10 12.73 12.50
CA SER A 60 -11.74 14.05 12.45
C SER A 60 -11.67 14.77 13.79
N ILE A 61 -11.82 14.04 14.92
CA ILE A 61 -11.75 14.61 16.27
C ILE A 61 -10.30 14.86 16.68
N PHE A 62 -9.41 13.88 16.55
CA PHE A 62 -8.07 13.89 17.12
C PHE A 62 -6.95 14.13 16.10
N GLY A 63 -7.22 14.05 14.79
CA GLY A 63 -6.25 14.17 13.73
C GLY A 63 -5.42 15.46 13.75
N GLY A 64 -4.27 15.42 13.12
CA GLY A 64 -3.35 16.54 13.03
C GLY A 64 -3.79 17.62 12.05
N ARG A 65 -4.77 17.32 11.17
CA ARG A 65 -5.21 18.22 10.09
C ARG A 65 -6.73 18.31 10.01
N PRO A 66 -7.35 19.46 10.35
CA PRO A 66 -8.79 19.70 10.10
C PRO A 66 -9.12 19.68 8.62
N GLY A 67 -10.30 19.18 8.29
CA GLY A 67 -10.79 19.08 6.90
C GLY A 67 -10.27 17.90 6.11
N MET A 68 -9.31 17.13 6.63
CA MET A 68 -8.85 15.87 6.07
C MET A 68 -9.86 14.75 6.38
N ILE A 69 -10.09 13.88 5.42
CA ILE A 69 -11.00 12.73 5.54
C ILE A 69 -10.18 11.45 5.53
N SER A 70 -10.49 10.56 6.46
CA SER A 70 -9.89 9.23 6.55
C SER A 70 -10.97 8.16 6.53
N GLY A 71 -10.63 6.96 6.07
CA GLY A 71 -11.55 5.83 5.98
C GLY A 71 -10.87 4.57 5.48
N ALA A 72 -11.66 3.57 5.07
CA ALA A 72 -11.14 2.39 4.39
C ALA A 72 -10.49 2.80 3.06
N THR A 73 -9.33 2.23 2.72
CA THR A 73 -8.58 2.61 1.52
C THR A 73 -8.17 1.40 0.67
N GLY A 74 -8.09 1.61 -0.64
CA GLY A 74 -7.67 0.58 -1.60
C GLY A 74 -6.24 0.09 -1.35
N ALA A 75 -5.34 0.96 -0.92
CA ALA A 75 -3.96 0.61 -0.61
C ALA A 75 -3.86 -0.45 0.50
N ILE A 76 -4.67 -0.31 1.55
CA ILE A 76 -4.73 -1.28 2.64
C ILE A 76 -5.49 -2.54 2.23
N ALA A 77 -6.58 -2.41 1.47
CA ALA A 77 -7.34 -3.54 0.95
C ALA A 77 -6.46 -4.53 0.15
N VAL A 78 -5.61 -4.01 -0.72
CA VAL A 78 -4.70 -4.83 -1.54
C VAL A 78 -3.68 -5.61 -0.69
N ILE A 79 -3.22 -5.06 0.43
CA ILE A 79 -2.29 -5.75 1.34
C ILE A 79 -2.93 -7.02 1.89
N TYR A 80 -4.22 -6.98 2.21
CA TYR A 80 -4.93 -8.13 2.76
C TYR A 80 -5.10 -9.26 1.75
N VAL A 81 -5.17 -8.98 0.45
CA VAL A 81 -5.20 -10.02 -0.59
C VAL A 81 -3.98 -10.95 -0.45
N GLY A 82 -2.77 -10.36 -0.31
CA GLY A 82 -1.54 -11.11 -0.09
C GLY A 82 -1.53 -11.87 1.25
N MET A 83 -2.04 -11.24 2.32
CA MET A 83 -2.14 -11.86 3.65
C MET A 83 -3.07 -13.08 3.62
N ILE A 84 -4.26 -12.94 3.04
CA ILE A 84 -5.25 -14.01 2.91
C ILE A 84 -4.67 -15.19 2.12
N ALA A 85 -3.95 -14.92 1.03
CA ALA A 85 -3.31 -15.96 0.23
C ALA A 85 -2.29 -16.78 1.05
N ILE A 86 -1.50 -16.15 1.92
CA ILE A 86 -0.54 -16.84 2.79
C ILE A 86 -1.26 -17.63 3.89
N ILE A 87 -2.27 -17.05 4.55
CA ILE A 87 -3.04 -17.74 5.58
C ILE A 87 -3.70 -18.99 5.01
N LYS A 88 -4.36 -18.89 3.84
CA LYS A 88 -4.97 -20.04 3.14
C LYS A 88 -3.95 -21.09 2.70
N LYS A 89 -2.72 -20.68 2.36
CA LYS A 89 -1.65 -21.61 2.03
C LYS A 89 -1.19 -22.41 3.25
N THR A 90 -1.16 -21.77 4.44
CA THR A 90 -0.73 -22.41 5.69
C THR A 90 -1.85 -23.27 6.29
N ASN A 91 -3.10 -22.82 6.17
CA ASN A 91 -4.29 -23.53 6.67
C ASN A 91 -5.39 -23.46 5.60
N PRO A 92 -5.48 -24.48 4.70
CA PRO A 92 -6.42 -24.46 3.56
C PRO A 92 -7.90 -24.46 3.95
N ASP A 93 -8.22 -25.04 5.10
CA ASP A 93 -9.60 -25.23 5.58
C ASP A 93 -10.10 -24.07 6.47
N ILE A 94 -9.29 -23.00 6.60
CA ILE A 94 -9.66 -21.85 7.43
C ILE A 94 -10.86 -21.09 6.85
N SER A 95 -11.83 -20.80 7.69
CA SER A 95 -13.03 -20.04 7.29
C SER A 95 -12.71 -18.56 7.00
N VAL A 96 -13.57 -17.90 6.22
CA VAL A 96 -13.43 -16.46 5.93
C VAL A 96 -13.57 -15.63 7.20
N GLU A 97 -14.44 -16.06 8.12
CA GLU A 97 -14.63 -15.43 9.43
C GLU A 97 -13.35 -15.46 10.27
N GLU A 98 -12.67 -16.60 10.32
CA GLU A 98 -11.39 -16.71 11.04
C GLU A 98 -10.30 -15.87 10.39
N ILE A 99 -10.18 -15.86 9.07
CA ILE A 99 -9.23 -14.99 8.34
C ILE A 99 -9.48 -13.53 8.71
N THR A 100 -10.74 -13.11 8.79
CA THR A 100 -11.12 -11.75 9.16
C THR A 100 -10.63 -11.38 10.56
N GLN A 101 -10.59 -12.32 11.51
CA GLN A 101 -10.03 -12.08 12.85
C GLN A 101 -8.51 -11.79 12.80
N TYR A 102 -7.75 -12.48 11.95
CA TYR A 102 -6.33 -12.17 11.74
C TYR A 102 -6.14 -10.76 11.17
N ILE A 103 -7.03 -10.32 10.29
CA ILE A 103 -6.99 -8.95 9.74
C ILE A 103 -7.25 -7.93 10.83
N PHE A 104 -8.26 -8.12 11.70
CA PHE A 104 -8.53 -7.20 12.80
C PHE A 104 -7.35 -7.10 13.76
N ALA A 105 -6.70 -8.23 14.09
CA ALA A 105 -5.48 -8.23 14.91
C ALA A 105 -4.33 -7.47 14.22
N THR A 106 -4.17 -7.66 12.92
CA THR A 106 -3.18 -6.94 12.11
C THR A 106 -3.41 -5.43 12.13
N VAL A 107 -4.67 -4.99 12.02
CA VAL A 107 -5.08 -3.57 12.09
C VAL A 107 -4.74 -2.97 13.45
N ILE A 108 -5.04 -3.68 14.54
CA ILE A 108 -4.71 -3.24 15.90
C ILE A 108 -3.19 -3.09 16.06
N LEU A 109 -2.42 -4.09 15.62
CA LEU A 109 -0.96 -4.05 15.69
C LEU A 109 -0.38 -2.93 14.83
N ALA A 110 -0.90 -2.71 13.63
CA ALA A 110 -0.53 -1.59 12.77
C ALA A 110 -0.80 -0.25 13.45
N GLY A 111 -1.94 -0.11 14.11
CA GLY A 111 -2.28 1.09 14.88
C GLY A 111 -1.30 1.35 16.02
N LEU A 112 -0.85 0.32 16.74
CA LEU A 112 0.18 0.45 17.77
C LEU A 112 1.51 0.94 17.20
N ILE A 113 1.93 0.41 16.05
CA ILE A 113 3.14 0.85 15.34
C ILE A 113 3.01 2.32 14.94
N GLN A 114 1.87 2.74 14.39
CA GLN A 114 1.61 4.13 13.98
C GLN A 114 1.66 5.10 15.16
N ILE A 115 1.10 4.72 16.32
CA ILE A 115 1.22 5.50 17.56
C ILE A 115 2.69 5.62 17.96
N GLY A 116 3.46 4.52 17.92
CA GLY A 116 4.88 4.52 18.21
C GLY A 116 5.65 5.51 17.32
N VAL A 117 5.41 5.49 16.01
CA VAL A 117 6.00 6.44 15.04
C VAL A 117 5.66 7.89 15.40
N GLY A 118 4.40 8.16 15.77
CA GLY A 118 3.96 9.51 16.16
C GLY A 118 4.60 10.00 17.46
N LEU A 119 4.67 9.15 18.49
CA LEU A 119 5.28 9.48 19.79
C LEU A 119 6.80 9.68 19.68
N LEU A 120 7.49 8.87 18.89
CA LEU A 120 8.91 9.01 18.58
C LEU A 120 9.22 10.18 17.65
N ARG A 121 8.19 10.93 17.21
CA ARG A 121 8.31 12.08 16.29
C ARG A 121 8.96 11.72 14.95
N LEU A 122 8.75 10.50 14.48
CA LEU A 122 9.30 10.01 13.21
C LEU A 122 8.46 10.42 11.98
N GLY A 123 7.31 11.04 12.17
CA GLY A 123 6.46 11.53 11.06
C GLY A 123 7.17 12.48 10.07
N LYS A 124 8.26 13.11 10.50
CA LYS A 124 9.11 13.95 9.62
C LYS A 124 9.90 13.14 8.58
N PHE A 125 10.22 11.88 8.88
CA PHE A 125 11.05 11.03 8.00
C PHE A 125 10.30 10.56 6.74
N ILE A 126 8.97 10.66 6.72
CA ILE A 126 8.18 10.35 5.51
C ILE A 126 8.56 11.27 4.33
N ARG A 127 9.12 12.47 4.63
CA ARG A 127 9.60 13.39 3.60
C ARG A 127 10.85 12.87 2.87
N LEU A 128 11.45 11.79 3.36
CA LEU A 128 12.60 11.12 2.71
C LEU A 128 12.18 10.17 1.59
N VAL A 129 10.89 9.89 1.44
CA VAL A 129 10.41 9.07 0.31
C VAL A 129 10.48 9.89 -0.97
N PRO A 130 11.31 9.51 -1.95
CA PRO A 130 11.47 10.27 -3.19
C PRO A 130 10.21 10.23 -4.07
N HIS A 131 9.96 11.28 -4.83
CA HIS A 131 8.83 11.37 -5.76
C HIS A 131 8.73 10.18 -6.76
N PRO A 132 9.82 9.67 -7.35
CA PRO A 132 9.75 8.51 -8.24
C PRO A 132 9.18 7.25 -7.58
N VAL A 133 9.52 7.01 -6.31
CA VAL A 133 8.96 5.90 -5.51
C VAL A 133 7.47 6.08 -5.34
N MET A 134 7.03 7.30 -5.07
CA MET A 134 5.63 7.66 -4.92
C MET A 134 4.83 7.43 -6.19
N PHE A 135 5.34 7.89 -7.34
CA PHE A 135 4.72 7.66 -8.63
C PHE A 135 4.60 6.18 -8.96
N GLY A 136 5.67 5.41 -8.70
CA GLY A 136 5.66 3.96 -8.89
C GLY A 136 4.62 3.26 -8.01
N PHE A 137 4.54 3.66 -6.73
CA PHE A 137 3.57 3.13 -5.77
C PHE A 137 2.13 3.43 -6.19
N VAL A 138 1.81 4.70 -6.49
CA VAL A 138 0.45 5.13 -6.85
C VAL A 138 0.00 4.50 -8.16
N ASN A 139 0.88 4.42 -9.16
CA ASN A 139 0.58 3.77 -10.43
C ASN A 139 0.39 2.26 -10.27
N GLY A 140 1.25 1.62 -9.50
CA GLY A 140 1.10 0.19 -9.17
C GLY A 140 -0.23 -0.09 -8.46
N LEU A 141 -0.59 0.73 -7.48
CA LEU A 141 -1.88 0.64 -6.78
C LEU A 141 -3.06 0.80 -7.73
N ALA A 142 -3.03 1.81 -8.61
CA ALA A 142 -4.08 2.05 -9.60
C ALA A 142 -4.28 0.84 -10.52
N ILE A 143 -3.19 0.24 -11.00
CA ILE A 143 -3.23 -0.97 -11.83
C ILE A 143 -3.83 -2.16 -11.05
N VAL A 144 -3.41 -2.37 -9.81
CA VAL A 144 -3.93 -3.47 -8.97
C VAL A 144 -5.43 -3.29 -8.69
N ILE A 145 -5.89 -2.07 -8.37
CA ILE A 145 -7.31 -1.77 -8.20
C ILE A 145 -8.09 -2.08 -9.48
N PHE A 146 -7.57 -1.69 -10.64
CA PHE A 146 -8.18 -1.99 -11.93
C PHE A 146 -8.26 -3.50 -12.19
N LEU A 147 -7.17 -4.24 -11.99
CA LEU A 147 -7.14 -5.69 -12.20
C LEU A 147 -8.07 -6.43 -11.24
N ALA A 148 -8.22 -5.96 -10.01
CA ALA A 148 -9.16 -6.54 -9.05
C ALA A 148 -10.62 -6.46 -9.54
N GLN A 149 -10.97 -5.45 -10.37
CA GLN A 149 -12.31 -5.35 -10.95
C GLN A 149 -12.61 -6.45 -11.98
N MET A 150 -11.59 -7.12 -12.51
CA MET A 150 -11.80 -8.22 -13.47
C MET A 150 -12.54 -9.41 -12.86
N SER A 151 -12.46 -9.59 -11.54
CA SER A 151 -13.23 -10.61 -10.83
C SER A 151 -14.74 -10.39 -10.91
N SER A 152 -15.21 -9.15 -11.02
CA SER A 152 -16.63 -8.81 -11.14
C SER A 152 -17.27 -9.31 -12.46
N PHE A 153 -16.44 -9.58 -13.48
CA PHE A 153 -16.86 -10.11 -14.78
C PHE A 153 -16.79 -11.64 -14.84
N LYS A 154 -16.55 -12.30 -13.70
CA LYS A 154 -16.44 -13.75 -13.59
C LYS A 154 -17.48 -14.31 -12.63
N GLU A 155 -17.83 -15.57 -12.83
CA GLU A 155 -18.68 -16.35 -11.96
C GLU A 155 -18.04 -17.71 -11.66
N ASN A 156 -18.46 -18.35 -10.57
CA ASN A 156 -18.02 -19.71 -10.27
C ASN A 156 -18.62 -20.68 -11.28
N ARG A 157 -17.76 -21.44 -11.97
CA ARG A 157 -18.21 -22.57 -12.79
C ARG A 157 -19.01 -23.52 -11.92
N LYS A 158 -20.11 -24.06 -12.46
CA LYS A 158 -20.87 -25.12 -11.79
C LYS A 158 -20.35 -26.50 -12.21
N ASP A 159 -20.28 -27.39 -11.24
CA ASP A 159 -19.95 -28.79 -11.46
C ASP A 159 -21.20 -29.61 -11.91
N HIS A 160 -21.03 -30.92 -11.99
CA HIS A 160 -22.10 -31.86 -12.39
C HIS A 160 -23.33 -31.80 -11.48
N TYR A 161 -23.16 -31.43 -10.19
CA TYR A 161 -24.24 -31.31 -9.21
C TYR A 161 -24.75 -29.87 -9.02
N GLY A 162 -24.21 -28.93 -9.77
CA GLY A 162 -24.57 -27.52 -9.64
C GLY A 162 -23.85 -26.78 -8.53
N ASN A 163 -22.86 -27.40 -7.84
CA ASN A 163 -21.97 -26.78 -6.89
C ASN A 163 -20.86 -26.00 -7.60
N ASN A 164 -20.10 -25.20 -6.86
CA ASN A 164 -18.94 -24.54 -7.43
C ASN A 164 -17.90 -25.58 -7.86
N ALA A 165 -17.58 -25.61 -9.15
CA ALA A 165 -16.57 -26.50 -9.70
C ALA A 165 -15.21 -26.19 -9.09
N VAL A 166 -14.44 -27.21 -8.75
CA VAL A 166 -13.12 -27.08 -8.16
C VAL A 166 -12.06 -27.68 -9.08
N GLU A 167 -10.99 -26.95 -9.27
CA GLU A 167 -9.74 -27.48 -9.81
C GLU A 167 -8.94 -28.07 -8.64
N ALA A 168 -8.57 -29.35 -8.76
CA ALA A 168 -7.97 -30.11 -7.68
C ALA A 168 -6.55 -30.53 -8.08
N ILE A 169 -5.57 -30.22 -7.23
CA ILE A 169 -4.20 -30.69 -7.36
C ILE A 169 -4.09 -32.01 -6.61
N SER A 170 -3.66 -33.07 -7.31
CA SER A 170 -3.55 -34.43 -6.78
C SER A 170 -2.08 -34.85 -6.71
N THR A 171 -1.70 -35.53 -5.64
CA THR A 171 -0.30 -35.93 -5.42
C THR A 171 -0.10 -37.41 -5.19
N ASN A 172 -1.01 -38.10 -4.47
CA ASN A 172 -0.82 -39.49 -4.09
C ASN A 172 -1.90 -40.38 -4.73
N GLN A 173 -1.49 -41.52 -5.28
CA GLN A 173 -2.39 -42.55 -5.75
C GLN A 173 -3.21 -43.13 -4.58
N ALA A 174 -4.50 -43.23 -4.75
CA ALA A 174 -5.40 -43.79 -3.75
C ALA A 174 -5.95 -45.17 -4.19
N PHE A 175 -6.36 -45.27 -5.45
CA PHE A 175 -6.98 -46.48 -6.02
C PHE A 175 -6.56 -46.64 -7.47
N HIS A 176 -6.53 -47.87 -7.93
CA HIS A 176 -6.23 -48.24 -9.31
C HIS A 176 -7.36 -49.06 -9.93
N VAL A 177 -7.71 -48.77 -11.19
CA VAL A 177 -8.78 -49.45 -11.92
C VAL A 177 -8.20 -50.57 -12.76
N ASN A 178 -8.63 -51.80 -12.48
CA ASN A 178 -8.29 -53.00 -13.23
C ASN A 178 -9.54 -53.62 -13.84
N GLY A 179 -9.84 -53.24 -15.07
CA GLY A 179 -11.08 -53.71 -15.76
C GLY A 179 -12.34 -53.14 -15.11
N SER A 180 -13.15 -53.97 -14.49
CA SER A 180 -14.40 -53.61 -13.80
C SER A 180 -14.25 -53.47 -12.28
N VAL A 181 -13.03 -53.56 -11.74
CA VAL A 181 -12.82 -53.49 -10.29
C VAL A 181 -11.80 -52.38 -9.95
N VAL A 182 -11.98 -51.80 -8.80
CA VAL A 182 -11.09 -50.75 -8.26
C VAL A 182 -10.41 -51.25 -7.02
N THR A 183 -9.08 -51.23 -7.03
CA THR A 183 -8.22 -51.77 -5.98
C THR A 183 -7.57 -50.62 -5.19
N SER A 184 -7.55 -50.71 -3.89
CA SER A 184 -6.85 -49.78 -3.03
C SER A 184 -5.33 -49.96 -3.11
N ASP A 185 -4.58 -48.90 -3.40
CA ASP A 185 -3.11 -48.94 -3.45
C ASP A 185 -2.47 -49.15 -2.07
N LYS A 186 -3.18 -48.85 -0.99
CA LYS A 186 -2.68 -49.05 0.38
C LYS A 186 -2.81 -50.50 0.88
N THR A 187 -3.90 -51.14 0.59
CA THR A 187 -4.26 -52.46 1.12
C THR A 187 -4.17 -53.58 0.10
N ASN A 188 -4.05 -53.22 -1.17
CA ASN A 188 -4.10 -54.14 -2.31
C ASN A 188 -5.38 -55.01 -2.34
N THR A 189 -6.47 -54.46 -1.78
CA THR A 189 -7.81 -55.12 -1.75
C THR A 189 -8.73 -54.42 -2.73
N ILE A 190 -9.69 -55.19 -3.31
CA ILE A 190 -10.73 -54.62 -4.16
C ILE A 190 -11.74 -53.90 -3.26
N VAL A 191 -12.05 -52.64 -3.59
CA VAL A 191 -12.92 -51.77 -2.77
C VAL A 191 -14.24 -51.45 -3.50
N PHE A 192 -14.17 -51.22 -4.83
CA PHE A 192 -15.35 -50.86 -5.62
C PHE A 192 -15.47 -51.70 -6.88
N ASN A 193 -16.70 -51.93 -7.33
CA ASN A 193 -17.04 -52.37 -8.65
C ASN A 193 -17.35 -51.16 -9.55
N LEU A 194 -16.75 -51.09 -10.73
CA LEU A 194 -16.94 -50.03 -11.72
C LEU A 194 -17.92 -50.51 -12.79
N ILE A 195 -19.09 -49.89 -12.88
CA ILE A 195 -20.13 -50.17 -13.87
C ILE A 195 -20.57 -48.87 -14.51
N GLU A 196 -20.31 -48.65 -15.79
CA GLU A 196 -20.70 -47.46 -16.55
C GLU A 196 -20.29 -46.12 -15.87
N GLY A 197 -19.07 -46.05 -15.31
CA GLY A 197 -18.58 -44.87 -14.62
C GLY A 197 -19.11 -44.69 -13.18
N LYS A 198 -19.91 -45.62 -12.68
CA LYS A 198 -20.41 -45.64 -11.32
C LYS A 198 -19.65 -46.66 -10.49
N LEU A 199 -19.31 -46.28 -9.27
CA LEU A 199 -18.54 -47.10 -8.33
C LEU A 199 -19.45 -47.58 -7.21
N PHE A 200 -19.59 -48.90 -7.13
CA PHE A 200 -20.38 -49.58 -6.11
C PHE A 200 -19.41 -50.17 -5.07
N ASN A 201 -19.61 -49.84 -3.83
CA ASN A 201 -18.82 -50.38 -2.73
C ASN A 201 -19.07 -51.88 -2.62
N ILE A 202 -18.01 -52.71 -2.52
CA ILE A 202 -18.11 -54.16 -2.51
C ILE A 202 -18.76 -54.70 -1.23
N GLU A 203 -18.54 -54.03 -0.09
CA GLU A 203 -19.07 -54.50 1.20
C GLU A 203 -20.55 -54.13 1.38
N THR A 204 -20.97 -52.95 0.89
CA THR A 204 -22.34 -52.42 1.07
C THR A 204 -23.22 -52.60 -0.13
N ASP A 205 -22.65 -52.91 -1.30
CA ASP A 205 -23.30 -52.96 -2.62
C ASP A 205 -24.03 -51.63 -2.96
N GLN A 206 -23.63 -50.53 -2.34
CA GLN A 206 -24.21 -49.20 -2.57
C GLN A 206 -23.41 -48.43 -3.59
N TYR A 207 -24.11 -47.61 -4.38
CA TYR A 207 -23.52 -46.66 -5.29
C TYR A 207 -23.00 -45.44 -4.49
N GLU A 208 -21.69 -45.34 -4.34
CA GLU A 208 -21.05 -44.29 -3.50
C GLU A 208 -20.34 -43.21 -4.32
N LEU A 209 -19.65 -43.59 -5.40
CA LEU A 209 -18.83 -42.68 -6.16
C LEU A 209 -19.17 -42.70 -7.66
N GLN A 210 -19.00 -41.55 -8.34
CA GLN A 210 -19.22 -41.44 -9.79
C GLN A 210 -18.02 -40.76 -10.46
N ILE A 211 -17.57 -41.34 -11.58
CA ILE A 211 -16.56 -40.75 -12.45
C ILE A 211 -17.25 -39.84 -13.47
N VAL A 212 -16.89 -38.56 -13.52
CA VAL A 212 -17.37 -37.60 -14.51
C VAL A 212 -16.15 -36.86 -15.07
N GLY A 213 -15.73 -37.18 -16.29
CA GLY A 213 -14.51 -36.65 -16.88
C GLY A 213 -13.26 -37.13 -16.14
N ASP A 214 -12.49 -36.19 -15.65
CA ASP A 214 -11.27 -36.40 -14.88
C ASP A 214 -11.45 -36.26 -13.36
N GLN A 215 -12.70 -36.24 -12.89
CA GLN A 215 -13.04 -36.08 -11.48
C GLN A 215 -13.94 -37.23 -10.99
N VAL A 216 -13.80 -37.57 -9.71
CA VAL A 216 -14.62 -38.53 -8.99
C VAL A 216 -15.41 -37.83 -7.91
N PHE A 217 -16.71 -37.97 -7.97
CA PHE A 217 -17.67 -37.36 -7.05
C PHE A 217 -18.19 -38.39 -6.04
N ASP A 218 -18.30 -37.96 -4.79
CA ASP A 218 -19.08 -38.62 -3.76
C ASP A 218 -20.57 -38.30 -4.01
N VAL A 219 -21.38 -39.31 -4.19
CA VAL A 219 -22.80 -39.15 -4.59
C VAL A 219 -23.64 -38.62 -3.42
N GLU A 220 -23.32 -39.01 -2.19
CA GLU A 220 -24.05 -38.60 -0.99
C GLU A 220 -23.70 -37.15 -0.61
N LYS A 221 -22.42 -36.78 -0.72
CA LYS A 221 -21.94 -35.43 -0.37
C LYS A 221 -21.96 -34.46 -1.54
N GLU A 222 -22.24 -34.94 -2.76
CA GLU A 222 -22.28 -34.13 -3.99
C GLU A 222 -20.99 -33.30 -4.22
N GLN A 223 -19.81 -33.85 -3.88
CA GLN A 223 -18.51 -33.12 -4.00
C GLN A 223 -17.43 -33.99 -4.62
N VAL A 224 -16.44 -33.31 -5.25
CA VAL A 224 -15.26 -33.96 -5.79
C VAL A 224 -14.38 -34.50 -4.66
N VAL A 225 -14.05 -35.80 -4.70
CA VAL A 225 -13.24 -36.50 -3.70
C VAL A 225 -11.90 -36.97 -4.24
N TYR A 226 -11.81 -37.33 -5.52
CA TYR A 226 -10.56 -37.74 -6.17
C TYR A 226 -10.48 -37.16 -7.58
N ASN A 227 -9.25 -37.04 -8.10
CA ASN A 227 -9.01 -36.87 -9.52
C ASN A 227 -8.80 -38.26 -10.18
N TYR A 228 -9.27 -38.42 -11.44
CA TYR A 228 -9.15 -39.63 -12.21
C TYR A 228 -8.32 -39.40 -13.47
N GLN A 229 -7.19 -40.07 -13.57
CA GLN A 229 -6.32 -40.02 -14.75
C GLN A 229 -5.66 -41.37 -14.97
N ASN A 230 -5.58 -41.81 -16.21
CA ASN A 230 -4.90 -43.06 -16.60
C ASN A 230 -5.31 -44.27 -15.74
N ASN A 231 -6.60 -44.49 -15.54
CA ASN A 231 -7.15 -45.55 -14.69
C ASN A 231 -6.69 -45.55 -13.23
N THR A 232 -6.34 -44.38 -12.72
CA THR A 232 -5.88 -44.20 -11.32
C THR A 232 -6.60 -43.05 -10.66
N PHE A 233 -7.02 -43.24 -9.42
CA PHE A 233 -7.58 -42.19 -8.57
C PHE A 233 -6.48 -41.58 -7.73
N TYR A 234 -6.40 -40.25 -7.71
CA TYR A 234 -5.45 -39.47 -6.95
C TYR A 234 -6.14 -38.69 -5.85
N ASN A 235 -5.59 -38.75 -4.65
CA ASN A 235 -6.04 -37.92 -3.54
C ASN A 235 -5.90 -36.44 -3.91
N ILE A 236 -6.88 -35.64 -3.51
CA ILE A 236 -6.89 -34.21 -3.73
C ILE A 236 -6.18 -33.53 -2.55
N GLU A 237 -5.07 -32.87 -2.81
CA GLU A 237 -4.30 -32.13 -1.81
C GLU A 237 -4.82 -30.70 -1.67
N LYS A 238 -5.23 -30.09 -2.77
CA LYS A 238 -5.71 -28.71 -2.80
C LYS A 238 -6.88 -28.55 -3.76
N LYS A 239 -7.95 -27.88 -3.28
CA LYS A 239 -9.11 -27.50 -4.10
C LYS A 239 -9.11 -25.99 -4.31
N THR A 240 -9.29 -25.55 -5.57
CA THR A 240 -9.45 -24.13 -5.92
C THR A 240 -10.72 -23.99 -6.76
N GLU A 241 -11.62 -23.07 -6.41
CA GLU A 241 -12.80 -22.80 -7.21
C GLU A 241 -12.42 -22.27 -8.59
N VAL A 242 -13.08 -22.77 -9.63
CA VAL A 242 -12.84 -22.36 -11.02
C VAL A 242 -13.76 -21.20 -11.36
N LEU A 243 -13.16 -20.08 -11.74
CA LEU A 243 -13.87 -18.88 -12.17
C LEU A 243 -13.86 -18.78 -13.70
N ASP A 244 -15.02 -18.80 -14.31
CA ASP A 244 -15.21 -18.55 -15.74
C ASP A 244 -15.74 -17.14 -15.98
N TRP A 245 -15.57 -16.64 -17.20
CA TRP A 245 -16.21 -15.39 -17.61
C TRP A 245 -17.73 -15.55 -17.64
N LEU A 246 -18.44 -14.48 -17.26
CA LEU A 246 -19.90 -14.41 -17.39
C LEU A 246 -20.33 -14.80 -18.81
N GLN A 247 -21.52 -15.35 -18.92
CA GLN A 247 -22.12 -15.64 -20.22
C GLN A 247 -22.17 -14.39 -21.10
N ARG A 248 -22.06 -14.57 -22.40
CA ARG A 248 -21.90 -13.45 -23.35
C ARG A 248 -22.92 -12.33 -23.15
N ASP A 249 -24.17 -12.67 -22.97
CA ASP A 249 -25.26 -11.69 -22.83
C ASP A 249 -25.14 -10.91 -21.50
N GLN A 250 -24.86 -11.60 -20.41
CA GLN A 250 -24.61 -10.99 -19.11
C GLN A 250 -23.32 -10.16 -19.10
N LEU A 251 -22.27 -10.62 -19.79
CA LEU A 251 -21.02 -9.89 -19.94
C LEU A 251 -21.22 -8.57 -20.68
N VAL A 252 -21.95 -8.57 -21.80
CA VAL A 252 -22.26 -7.37 -22.58
C VAL A 252 -23.09 -6.39 -21.76
N LEU A 253 -24.10 -6.88 -21.04
CA LEU A 253 -24.91 -6.09 -20.12
C LEU A 253 -24.07 -5.44 -19.04
N MET A 254 -23.23 -6.25 -18.35
CA MET A 254 -22.33 -5.77 -17.30
C MET A 254 -21.40 -4.69 -17.81
N ILE A 255 -20.75 -4.88 -18.97
CA ILE A 255 -19.88 -3.87 -19.61
C ILE A 255 -20.68 -2.61 -19.95
N GLY A 256 -21.89 -2.75 -20.48
CA GLY A 256 -22.76 -1.62 -20.80
C GLY A 256 -23.09 -0.76 -19.57
N LEU A 257 -23.45 -1.39 -18.45
CA LEU A 257 -23.76 -0.70 -17.20
C LEU A 257 -22.49 -0.05 -16.58
N VAL A 258 -21.34 -0.71 -16.66
CA VAL A 258 -20.05 -0.14 -16.25
C VAL A 258 -19.72 1.10 -17.05
N LEU A 259 -19.80 1.03 -18.37
CA LEU A 259 -19.55 2.17 -19.27
C LEU A 259 -20.53 3.33 -19.03
N LEU A 260 -21.81 3.02 -18.80
CA LEU A 260 -22.80 4.03 -18.43
C LEU A 260 -22.42 4.74 -17.12
N THR A 261 -22.02 3.97 -16.09
CA THR A 261 -21.54 4.51 -14.81
C THR A 261 -20.37 5.46 -15.05
N MET A 262 -19.36 5.02 -15.80
CA MET A 262 -18.17 5.83 -16.11
C MET A 262 -18.54 7.11 -16.89
N LEU A 263 -19.47 7.02 -17.83
CA LEU A 263 -19.95 8.17 -18.61
C LEU A 263 -20.63 9.22 -17.72
N ILE A 264 -21.46 8.78 -16.78
CA ILE A 264 -22.11 9.67 -15.81
C ILE A 264 -21.07 10.34 -14.92
N ILE A 265 -20.11 9.58 -14.39
CA ILE A 265 -19.05 10.12 -13.52
C ILE A 265 -18.20 11.17 -14.27
N TRP A 266 -17.90 10.92 -15.53
CA TRP A 266 -17.11 11.85 -16.37
C TRP A 266 -17.91 13.07 -16.84
N GLY A 267 -19.19 12.88 -17.16
CA GLY A 267 -20.04 13.89 -17.78
C GLY A 267 -20.71 14.83 -16.78
N LEU A 268 -21.20 14.30 -15.65
CA LEU A 268 -21.98 15.06 -14.68
C LEU A 268 -21.23 16.28 -14.11
N PRO A 269 -19.93 16.23 -13.77
CA PRO A 269 -19.21 17.41 -13.28
C PRO A 269 -19.14 18.58 -14.26
N LYS A 270 -19.35 18.31 -15.55
CA LYS A 270 -19.44 19.36 -16.60
C LYS A 270 -20.78 20.09 -16.62
N LEU A 271 -21.84 19.45 -16.07
CA LEU A 271 -23.19 19.98 -15.99
C LEU A 271 -23.46 20.59 -14.61
N THR A 272 -23.07 19.91 -13.55
CA THR A 272 -23.26 20.36 -12.17
C THR A 272 -22.20 19.80 -11.22
N THR A 273 -21.79 20.61 -10.26
CA THR A 273 -20.87 20.23 -9.19
C THR A 273 -21.58 20.06 -7.84
N TYR A 274 -22.92 20.25 -7.80
CA TYR A 274 -23.69 20.16 -6.55
C TYR A 274 -23.90 18.71 -6.07
N ILE A 275 -23.87 17.74 -6.97
CA ILE A 275 -24.09 16.32 -6.67
C ILE A 275 -22.82 15.54 -6.94
N PRO A 276 -22.32 14.72 -6.00
CA PRO A 276 -21.19 13.83 -6.25
C PRO A 276 -21.48 12.91 -7.43
N SER A 277 -20.61 12.95 -8.43
CA SER A 277 -20.85 12.22 -9.70
C SER A 277 -20.88 10.70 -9.52
N SER A 278 -20.09 10.15 -8.62
CA SER A 278 -20.10 8.72 -8.27
C SER A 278 -21.44 8.29 -7.67
N LEU A 279 -21.97 9.08 -6.73
CA LEU A 279 -23.28 8.82 -6.15
C LEU A 279 -24.38 8.87 -7.20
N ALA A 280 -24.41 9.94 -8.02
CA ALA A 280 -25.40 10.07 -9.08
C ALA A 280 -25.35 8.90 -10.05
N ALA A 281 -24.17 8.45 -10.44
CA ALA A 281 -23.98 7.31 -11.33
C ALA A 281 -24.56 6.02 -10.73
N ILE A 282 -24.26 5.74 -9.45
CA ILE A 282 -24.78 4.56 -8.75
C ILE A 282 -26.29 4.61 -8.68
N VAL A 283 -26.87 5.74 -8.25
CA VAL A 283 -28.34 5.89 -8.16
C VAL A 283 -29.02 5.72 -9.51
N VAL A 284 -28.50 6.36 -10.56
CA VAL A 284 -29.08 6.24 -11.91
C VAL A 284 -29.00 4.80 -12.41
N VAL A 285 -27.86 4.13 -12.28
CA VAL A 285 -27.71 2.74 -12.73
C VAL A 285 -28.58 1.80 -11.89
N ALA A 286 -28.65 2.00 -10.57
CA ALA A 286 -29.54 1.23 -9.70
C ALA A 286 -31.02 1.43 -10.07
N LEU A 287 -31.46 2.64 -10.37
CA LEU A 287 -32.82 2.89 -10.84
C LEU A 287 -33.09 2.20 -12.18
N ILE A 288 -32.15 2.25 -13.13
CA ILE A 288 -32.28 1.56 -14.42
C ILE A 288 -32.41 0.05 -14.22
N THR A 289 -31.59 -0.54 -13.34
CA THR A 289 -31.64 -2.01 -13.11
C THR A 289 -32.91 -2.41 -12.38
N ILE A 290 -33.35 -1.68 -11.38
CA ILE A 290 -34.55 -1.97 -10.58
C ILE A 290 -35.83 -1.79 -11.43
N PHE A 291 -36.02 -0.62 -12.06
CA PHE A 291 -37.22 -0.35 -12.85
C PHE A 291 -37.24 -1.06 -14.22
N GLY A 292 -36.06 -1.37 -14.76
CA GLY A 292 -35.93 -2.16 -15.98
C GLY A 292 -36.03 -3.67 -15.76
N GLU A 293 -36.19 -4.12 -14.51
CA GLU A 293 -36.19 -5.54 -14.12
C GLU A 293 -34.99 -6.30 -14.72
N ILE A 294 -33.82 -5.61 -14.74
CA ILE A 294 -32.60 -6.15 -15.33
C ILE A 294 -31.94 -7.09 -14.31
N ASP A 295 -31.86 -8.37 -14.67
CA ASP A 295 -31.18 -9.36 -13.85
C ASP A 295 -29.65 -9.11 -13.91
N THR A 296 -29.11 -8.61 -12.81
CA THR A 296 -27.69 -8.30 -12.65
C THR A 296 -27.27 -8.52 -11.20
N LYS A 297 -26.03 -8.94 -11.01
CA LYS A 297 -25.44 -9.19 -9.70
C LYS A 297 -25.49 -7.93 -8.83
N THR A 298 -26.02 -8.07 -7.62
CA THR A 298 -26.13 -6.98 -6.63
C THR A 298 -25.17 -7.18 -5.47
N VAL A 299 -25.01 -6.16 -4.63
CA VAL A 299 -24.23 -6.26 -3.39
C VAL A 299 -24.81 -7.32 -2.46
N GLY A 300 -26.14 -7.41 -2.37
CA GLY A 300 -26.85 -8.40 -1.55
C GLY A 300 -26.57 -9.86 -1.94
N ASP A 301 -26.27 -10.13 -3.20
CA ASP A 301 -25.90 -11.46 -3.69
C ASP A 301 -24.51 -11.91 -3.23
N ILE A 302 -23.65 -10.97 -2.84
CA ILE A 302 -22.30 -11.26 -2.35
C ILE A 302 -22.31 -11.41 -0.83
N ALA A 303 -22.91 -10.47 -0.13
CA ALA A 303 -23.00 -10.48 1.33
C ALA A 303 -24.13 -9.59 1.84
N SER A 304 -24.83 -10.03 2.88
CA SER A 304 -25.80 -9.18 3.57
C SER A 304 -25.11 -8.06 4.33
N ILE A 305 -25.64 -6.83 4.19
CA ILE A 305 -25.16 -5.63 4.89
C ILE A 305 -26.03 -5.36 6.13
N LYS A 306 -26.95 -6.26 6.49
CA LYS A 306 -27.75 -6.12 7.70
C LYS A 306 -26.84 -6.10 8.91
N GLY A 307 -26.37 -4.91 9.27
CA GLY A 307 -25.52 -4.64 10.44
C GLY A 307 -26.26 -3.79 11.44
N GLY A 308 -25.78 -3.83 12.68
CA GLY A 308 -26.16 -2.93 13.72
C GLY A 308 -25.05 -1.92 14.01
N PHE A 309 -25.09 -1.28 15.16
CA PHE A 309 -23.96 -0.55 15.69
C PHE A 309 -22.79 -1.54 15.89
N PRO A 310 -21.56 -1.22 15.42
CA PRO A 310 -20.44 -2.13 15.57
C PRO A 310 -20.15 -2.39 17.05
N THR A 311 -20.27 -3.63 17.47
CA THR A 311 -19.96 -4.05 18.84
C THR A 311 -18.45 -4.26 18.99
N PRO A 312 -17.82 -3.71 20.03
CA PRO A 312 -16.40 -3.92 20.25
C PRO A 312 -16.14 -5.41 20.54
N SER A 313 -15.21 -5.99 19.82
CA SER A 313 -14.80 -7.38 19.98
C SER A 313 -13.28 -7.48 19.94
N LEU A 314 -12.72 -8.36 20.78
CA LEU A 314 -11.31 -8.76 20.67
C LEU A 314 -11.18 -9.77 19.53
N PRO A 315 -10.15 -9.67 18.69
CA PRO A 315 -9.92 -10.66 17.65
C PRO A 315 -9.73 -12.06 18.25
N HIS A 316 -10.51 -13.02 17.77
CA HIS A 316 -10.43 -14.42 18.21
C HIS A 316 -9.38 -15.17 17.39
N ILE A 317 -8.12 -15.01 17.75
CA ILE A 317 -6.97 -15.68 17.14
C ILE A 317 -6.13 -16.36 18.22
N PRO A 318 -5.35 -17.40 17.89
CA PRO A 318 -4.36 -17.94 18.83
C PRO A 318 -3.28 -16.88 19.12
N TYR A 319 -3.13 -16.49 20.39
CA TYR A 319 -2.10 -15.51 20.81
C TYR A 319 -0.75 -16.22 21.02
N THR A 320 -0.19 -16.78 19.92
CA THR A 320 1.08 -17.49 19.90
C THR A 320 2.15 -16.65 19.19
N TRP A 321 3.42 -17.05 19.37
CA TRP A 321 4.53 -16.43 18.68
C TRP A 321 4.42 -16.60 17.15
N ASP A 322 3.94 -17.76 16.69
CA ASP A 322 3.76 -18.05 15.27
C ASP A 322 2.71 -17.12 14.64
N THR A 323 1.60 -16.88 15.34
CA THR A 323 0.60 -15.90 14.91
C THR A 323 1.18 -14.49 14.83
N PHE A 324 1.99 -14.09 15.82
CA PHE A 324 2.66 -12.78 15.78
C PHE A 324 3.60 -12.66 14.58
N VAL A 325 4.43 -13.67 14.34
CA VAL A 325 5.35 -13.70 13.18
C VAL A 325 4.58 -13.64 11.85
N LEU A 326 3.42 -14.26 11.78
CA LEU A 326 2.55 -14.24 10.60
C LEU A 326 1.96 -12.83 10.33
N ILE A 327 1.41 -12.16 11.36
CA ILE A 327 0.71 -10.87 11.20
C ILE A 327 1.64 -9.66 11.22
N PHE A 328 2.80 -9.73 11.90
CA PHE A 328 3.69 -8.60 12.11
C PHE A 328 4.20 -7.94 10.82
N PRO A 329 4.67 -8.69 9.80
CA PRO A 329 5.08 -8.09 8.53
C PRO A 329 3.95 -7.29 7.87
N TYR A 330 2.73 -7.83 7.86
CA TYR A 330 1.56 -7.15 7.31
C TYR A 330 1.15 -5.93 8.13
N ALA A 331 1.23 -6.01 9.45
CA ALA A 331 0.98 -4.88 10.33
C ALA A 331 1.98 -3.73 10.08
N LEU A 332 3.25 -4.06 9.87
CA LEU A 332 4.28 -3.08 9.52
C LEU A 332 4.00 -2.42 8.16
N ILE A 333 3.57 -3.23 7.17
CA ILE A 333 3.19 -2.76 5.84
C ILE A 333 1.98 -1.82 5.93
N VAL A 334 0.90 -2.24 6.60
CA VAL A 334 -0.32 -1.45 6.79
C VAL A 334 0.00 -0.14 7.52
N ALA A 335 0.83 -0.20 8.57
CA ALA A 335 1.26 0.99 9.29
C ALA A 335 2.04 1.95 8.39
N GLY A 336 3.01 1.43 7.65
CA GLY A 336 3.86 2.23 6.76
C GLY A 336 3.06 2.88 5.63
N VAL A 337 2.30 2.10 4.88
CA VAL A 337 1.46 2.58 3.76
C VAL A 337 0.42 3.58 4.26
N GLY A 338 -0.28 3.25 5.34
CA GLY A 338 -1.28 4.14 5.92
C GLY A 338 -0.71 5.47 6.40
N LEU A 339 0.49 5.49 6.99
CA LEU A 339 1.17 6.74 7.37
C LEU A 339 1.66 7.53 6.16
N ILE A 340 2.22 6.86 5.16
CA ILE A 340 2.65 7.50 3.91
C ILE A 340 1.47 8.23 3.28
N GLU A 341 0.37 7.54 3.02
CA GLU A 341 -0.81 8.11 2.39
C GLU A 341 -1.42 9.24 3.22
N SER A 342 -1.51 9.06 4.55
CA SER A 342 -2.04 10.10 5.44
C SER A 342 -1.20 11.36 5.48
N LEU A 343 0.13 11.23 5.54
CA LEU A 343 1.02 12.39 5.61
C LEU A 343 1.16 13.10 4.27
N LEU A 344 1.01 12.38 3.16
CA LEU A 344 0.92 12.98 1.84
C LEU A 344 -0.37 13.78 1.68
N THR A 345 -1.49 13.20 2.08
CA THR A 345 -2.78 13.89 2.10
C THR A 345 -2.70 15.14 2.97
N LEU A 346 -2.06 15.06 4.15
CA LEU A 346 -1.83 16.19 5.03
C LEU A 346 -1.03 17.29 4.33
N ASN A 347 0.09 16.94 3.69
CA ASN A 347 0.93 17.91 2.98
C ASN A 347 0.18 18.57 1.81
N LEU A 348 -0.57 17.80 1.03
CA LEU A 348 -1.38 18.32 -0.07
C LEU A 348 -2.45 19.31 0.43
N ILE A 349 -3.14 18.99 1.51
CA ILE A 349 -4.14 19.87 2.11
C ILE A 349 -3.47 21.13 2.72
N ASP A 350 -2.29 20.99 3.32
CA ASP A 350 -1.50 22.12 3.81
C ASP A 350 -1.15 23.10 2.69
N GLU A 351 -0.74 22.57 1.54
CA GLU A 351 -0.40 23.34 0.35
C GLU A 351 -1.61 24.08 -0.23
N ILE A 352 -2.73 23.38 -0.40
CA ILE A 352 -3.97 23.98 -0.97
C ILE A 352 -4.54 25.05 -0.03
N THR A 353 -4.49 24.83 1.29
CA THR A 353 -5.12 25.74 2.26
C THR A 353 -4.15 26.78 2.83
N GLN A 354 -2.85 26.71 2.47
CA GLN A 354 -1.77 27.58 2.96
C GLN A 354 -1.72 27.64 4.50
N THR A 355 -2.00 26.50 5.15
CA THR A 355 -1.94 26.33 6.61
C THR A 355 -1.19 25.04 6.93
N ARG A 356 -0.60 24.92 8.12
CA ARG A 356 0.18 23.74 8.49
C ARG A 356 -0.54 22.84 9.47
N GLY A 357 -0.62 21.55 9.14
CA GLY A 357 -1.02 20.46 10.03
C GLY A 357 0.14 19.97 10.90
N ASN A 358 -0.18 19.04 11.81
CA ASN A 358 0.80 18.40 12.70
C ASN A 358 0.94 16.91 12.33
N SER A 359 2.04 16.58 11.65
CA SER A 359 2.32 15.22 11.16
C SER A 359 2.38 14.18 12.28
N ASN A 360 3.03 14.49 13.43
CA ASN A 360 3.14 13.54 14.54
C ASN A 360 1.78 13.29 15.21
N LYS A 361 0.97 14.34 15.36
CA LYS A 361 -0.39 14.22 15.88
C LYS A 361 -1.26 13.40 14.93
N GLU A 362 -1.05 13.53 13.63
CA GLU A 362 -1.75 12.73 12.62
C GLU A 362 -1.38 11.24 12.74
N CYS A 363 -0.09 10.90 12.88
CA CYS A 363 0.34 9.52 13.08
C CYS A 363 -0.32 8.88 14.32
N VAL A 364 -0.37 9.61 15.45
CA VAL A 364 -1.03 9.12 16.67
C VAL A 364 -2.54 8.95 16.46
N ALA A 365 -3.19 9.89 15.79
CA ALA A 365 -4.62 9.83 15.54
C ALA A 365 -4.99 8.67 14.60
N GLN A 366 -4.24 8.47 13.52
CA GLN A 366 -4.41 7.34 12.59
C GLN A 366 -4.19 6.00 13.30
N GLY A 367 -3.15 5.91 14.14
CA GLY A 367 -2.90 4.71 14.92
C GLY A 367 -4.04 4.41 15.91
N THR A 368 -4.51 5.42 16.65
CA THR A 368 -5.66 5.26 17.56
C THR A 368 -6.93 4.86 16.79
N ALA A 369 -7.15 5.45 15.62
CA ALA A 369 -8.29 5.15 14.77
C ALA A 369 -8.23 3.71 14.22
N ASN A 370 -7.05 3.22 13.82
CA ASN A 370 -6.86 1.85 13.37
C ASN A 370 -7.06 0.85 14.52
N ILE A 371 -6.55 1.14 15.73
CA ILE A 371 -6.84 0.29 16.90
C ILE A 371 -8.34 0.19 17.11
N ALA A 372 -9.04 1.32 17.16
CA ALA A 372 -10.49 1.31 17.32
C ALA A 372 -11.18 0.57 16.16
N SER A 373 -10.76 0.79 14.91
CA SER A 373 -11.28 0.07 13.75
C SER A 373 -11.18 -1.45 13.91
N GLY A 374 -10.02 -1.96 14.33
CA GLY A 374 -9.83 -3.40 14.56
C GLY A 374 -10.73 -3.95 15.66
N PHE A 375 -10.97 -3.19 16.75
CA PHE A 375 -11.92 -3.57 17.80
C PHE A 375 -13.38 -3.49 17.35
N PHE A 376 -13.72 -2.58 16.44
CA PHE A 376 -15.07 -2.41 15.90
C PHE A 376 -15.29 -3.14 14.57
N LEU A 377 -14.58 -4.25 14.35
CA LEU A 377 -14.73 -5.14 13.19
C LEU A 377 -14.46 -4.45 11.83
N GLY A 378 -13.64 -3.42 11.83
CA GLY A 378 -13.25 -2.69 10.64
C GLY A 378 -11.90 -3.14 10.09
N MET A 379 -11.76 -3.11 8.77
CA MET A 379 -10.55 -3.54 8.05
C MET A 379 -9.36 -2.56 8.19
N GLY A 380 -9.49 -1.49 8.97
CA GLY A 380 -8.46 -0.45 9.02
C GLY A 380 -8.52 0.50 7.82
N GLY A 381 -7.63 1.50 7.82
CA GLY A 381 -7.59 2.49 6.77
C GLY A 381 -6.61 3.64 7.07
N CYS A 382 -6.71 4.69 6.27
CA CYS A 382 -5.88 5.88 6.37
C CYS A 382 -6.57 7.11 5.77
N ALA A 383 -5.87 8.24 5.67
CA ALA A 383 -6.42 9.42 5.03
C ALA A 383 -6.54 9.23 3.51
N MET A 384 -7.62 9.71 2.96
CA MET A 384 -7.97 9.57 1.55
C MET A 384 -7.80 10.91 0.82
N ILE A 385 -6.93 10.96 -0.18
CA ILE A 385 -6.66 12.17 -0.97
C ILE A 385 -7.93 12.67 -1.65
N GLY A 386 -8.63 11.80 -2.38
CA GLY A 386 -9.83 12.15 -3.16
C GLY A 386 -10.94 12.77 -2.29
N GLN A 387 -11.30 12.11 -1.20
CA GLN A 387 -12.34 12.57 -0.26
C GLN A 387 -11.95 13.83 0.48
N SER A 388 -10.68 13.97 0.84
CA SER A 388 -10.16 15.20 1.44
C SER A 388 -10.24 16.37 0.46
N LEU A 389 -9.94 16.16 -0.83
CA LEU A 389 -10.09 17.17 -1.86
C LEU A 389 -11.56 17.56 -2.09
N ILE A 390 -12.47 16.58 -2.14
CA ILE A 390 -13.93 16.84 -2.23
C ILE A 390 -14.37 17.70 -1.04
N ASN A 391 -13.95 17.34 0.17
CA ASN A 391 -14.30 18.07 1.38
C ASN A 391 -13.82 19.52 1.34
N ILE A 392 -12.56 19.74 1.00
CA ILE A 392 -11.94 21.07 0.93
C ILE A 392 -12.51 21.90 -0.21
N SER A 393 -12.75 21.32 -1.40
CA SER A 393 -13.32 22.03 -2.54
C SER A 393 -14.78 22.42 -2.32
N SER A 394 -15.52 21.64 -1.51
CA SER A 394 -16.89 21.99 -1.07
C SER A 394 -16.92 23.08 0.02
N GLY A 395 -15.77 23.60 0.42
CA GLY A 395 -15.64 24.72 1.35
C GLY A 395 -15.44 24.35 2.81
N ALA A 396 -15.27 23.07 3.14
CA ALA A 396 -14.93 22.65 4.50
C ALA A 396 -13.51 23.08 4.87
N ARG A 397 -13.31 23.48 6.12
CA ARG A 397 -12.00 23.90 6.66
C ARG A 397 -11.80 23.43 8.10
N ALA A 398 -12.84 22.92 8.75
CA ALA A 398 -12.84 22.51 10.14
C ALA A 398 -12.97 20.99 10.29
N ARG A 399 -13.15 20.54 11.53
CA ARG A 399 -13.32 19.12 11.89
C ARG A 399 -14.75 18.62 11.75
N LEU A 400 -15.73 19.55 11.70
CA LEU A 400 -17.14 19.22 11.72
C LEU A 400 -17.57 18.43 10.50
N SER A 401 -17.03 18.75 9.33
CA SER A 401 -17.37 18.03 8.10
C SER A 401 -17.01 16.54 8.16
N GLY A 402 -15.84 16.19 8.70
CA GLY A 402 -15.46 14.78 8.87
C GLY A 402 -16.29 14.06 9.94
N ILE A 403 -16.68 14.75 11.00
CA ILE A 403 -17.61 14.20 12.01
C ILE A 403 -18.98 13.94 11.37
N VAL A 404 -19.50 14.89 10.59
CA VAL A 404 -20.78 14.72 9.87
C VAL A 404 -20.69 13.60 8.85
N ALA A 405 -19.57 13.48 8.13
CA ALA A 405 -19.34 12.38 7.20
C ALA A 405 -19.39 11.01 7.89
N SER A 406 -18.71 10.88 9.01
CA SER A 406 -18.67 9.63 9.77
C SER A 406 -20.04 9.26 10.38
N LEU A 407 -20.76 10.23 10.94
CA LEU A 407 -22.12 10.01 11.47
C LEU A 407 -23.12 9.71 10.34
N GLY A 408 -22.94 10.33 9.17
CA GLY A 408 -23.70 10.01 7.97
C GLY A 408 -23.51 8.55 7.55
N LEU A 409 -22.25 8.08 7.52
CA LEU A 409 -21.94 6.67 7.26
C LEU A 409 -22.59 5.72 8.27
N LEU A 410 -22.53 6.05 9.56
CA LEU A 410 -23.22 5.26 10.59
C LEU A 410 -24.73 5.19 10.34
N SER A 411 -25.34 6.31 9.94
CA SER A 411 -26.75 6.34 9.57
C SER A 411 -27.07 5.41 8.39
N PHE A 412 -26.19 5.34 7.39
CA PHE A 412 -26.34 4.40 6.28
C PHE A 412 -26.20 2.94 6.72
N ILE A 413 -25.31 2.63 7.66
CA ILE A 413 -25.17 1.27 8.22
C ILE A 413 -26.44 0.86 8.98
N LEU A 414 -27.01 1.77 9.78
CA LEU A 414 -28.14 1.45 10.64
C LEU A 414 -29.48 1.33 9.88
N TRP A 415 -29.69 2.16 8.87
CA TRP A 415 -30.99 2.28 8.19
C TRP A 415 -30.92 2.09 6.68
N GLY A 416 -29.74 2.21 6.06
CA GLY A 416 -29.56 2.17 4.61
C GLY A 416 -29.33 0.78 4.01
N ALA A 417 -29.15 -0.27 4.83
CA ALA A 417 -28.83 -1.61 4.36
C ALA A 417 -29.74 -2.12 3.22
N PRO A 418 -31.09 -2.02 3.29
CA PRO A 418 -31.97 -2.51 2.23
C PRO A 418 -31.76 -1.80 0.88
N ILE A 419 -31.32 -0.55 0.89
CA ILE A 419 -31.01 0.23 -0.32
C ILE A 419 -29.66 -0.18 -0.88
N ILE A 420 -28.68 -0.38 0.00
CA ILE A 420 -27.30 -0.72 -0.38
C ILE A 420 -27.25 -2.14 -0.96
N GLU A 421 -27.99 -3.10 -0.43
CA GLU A 421 -28.07 -4.47 -0.92
C GLU A 421 -28.59 -4.55 -2.36
N GLN A 422 -29.41 -3.60 -2.79
CA GLN A 422 -29.94 -3.52 -4.16
C GLN A 422 -29.00 -2.87 -5.18
N LEU A 423 -27.84 -2.36 -4.73
CA LEU A 423 -26.90 -1.70 -5.64
C LEU A 423 -26.28 -2.73 -6.61
N PRO A 424 -26.34 -2.48 -7.94
CA PRO A 424 -25.73 -3.37 -8.92
C PRO A 424 -24.21 -3.33 -8.85
N MET A 425 -23.59 -4.50 -8.87
CA MET A 425 -22.12 -4.63 -8.88
C MET A 425 -21.49 -3.91 -10.07
N ALA A 426 -22.19 -3.83 -11.20
CA ALA A 426 -21.75 -3.07 -12.36
C ALA A 426 -21.50 -1.59 -12.03
N ALA A 427 -22.36 -0.96 -11.23
CA ALA A 427 -22.19 0.43 -10.82
C ALA A 427 -20.96 0.61 -9.94
N LEU A 428 -20.75 -0.27 -8.95
CA LEU A 428 -19.55 -0.24 -8.09
C LEU A 428 -18.27 -0.47 -8.88
N THR A 429 -18.27 -1.46 -9.79
CA THR A 429 -17.15 -1.71 -10.70
C THR A 429 -16.82 -0.49 -11.55
N GLY A 430 -17.84 0.18 -12.12
CA GLY A 430 -17.65 1.41 -12.89
C GLY A 430 -17.04 2.56 -12.09
N VAL A 431 -17.50 2.74 -10.84
CA VAL A 431 -16.89 3.69 -9.90
C VAL A 431 -15.44 3.35 -9.64
N MET A 432 -15.13 2.07 -9.36
CA MET A 432 -13.75 1.65 -9.04
C MET A 432 -12.81 1.76 -10.24
N VAL A 433 -13.28 1.53 -11.46
CA VAL A 433 -12.49 1.79 -12.67
C VAL A 433 -12.18 3.28 -12.79
N MET A 434 -13.14 4.16 -12.52
CA MET A 434 -12.90 5.61 -12.52
C MET A 434 -11.97 6.05 -11.39
N VAL A 435 -12.07 5.44 -10.20
CA VAL A 435 -11.12 5.66 -9.09
C VAL A 435 -9.71 5.24 -9.51
N SER A 436 -9.56 4.07 -10.14
CA SER A 436 -8.28 3.60 -10.67
C SER A 436 -7.67 4.60 -11.67
N ILE A 437 -8.47 5.07 -12.65
CA ILE A 437 -8.04 6.07 -13.64
C ILE A 437 -7.64 7.38 -12.95
N GLY A 438 -8.39 7.81 -11.94
CA GLY A 438 -8.12 9.03 -11.17
C GLY A 438 -6.93 8.91 -10.22
N THR A 439 -6.65 7.71 -9.72
CA THR A 439 -5.49 7.42 -8.85
C THR A 439 -4.21 7.36 -9.67
N PHE A 440 -4.26 6.90 -10.92
CA PHE A 440 -3.08 6.80 -11.76
C PHE A 440 -2.44 8.18 -12.00
N GLU A 441 -1.16 8.31 -11.68
CA GLU A 441 -0.42 9.58 -11.86
C GLU A 441 0.02 9.74 -13.32
N TRP A 442 -0.84 10.33 -14.13
CA TRP A 442 -0.61 10.55 -15.57
C TRP A 442 0.60 11.42 -15.88
N ALA A 443 1.00 12.27 -14.93
CA ALA A 443 2.20 13.08 -15.08
C ALA A 443 3.46 12.20 -15.16
N SER A 444 3.44 11.02 -14.51
CA SER A 444 4.54 10.06 -14.55
C SER A 444 4.91 9.58 -15.96
N LEU A 445 3.93 9.51 -16.87
CA LEU A 445 4.19 9.16 -18.28
C LEU A 445 4.91 10.28 -19.05
N LYS A 446 4.79 11.54 -18.60
CA LYS A 446 5.46 12.70 -19.22
C LYS A 446 6.90 12.87 -18.74
N VAL A 447 7.30 12.12 -17.73
CA VAL A 447 8.64 12.14 -17.13
C VAL A 447 9.66 11.42 -18.02
N PHE A 448 9.22 10.48 -18.85
CA PHE A 448 10.08 9.75 -19.76
C PHE A 448 10.86 10.70 -20.69
N GLY A 449 12.19 10.58 -20.68
CA GLY A 449 13.09 11.42 -21.47
C GLY A 449 13.32 12.86 -20.96
N LYS A 450 12.71 13.25 -19.82
CA LYS A 450 12.86 14.59 -19.20
C LYS A 450 13.51 14.57 -17.82
N MET A 451 13.50 13.44 -17.16
CA MET A 451 14.06 13.22 -15.82
C MET A 451 15.26 12.27 -15.87
N PRO A 452 16.09 12.20 -14.81
CA PRO A 452 17.16 11.24 -14.71
C PRO A 452 16.66 9.81 -14.94
N ILE A 453 17.43 9.01 -15.66
CA ILE A 453 17.04 7.63 -15.98
C ILE A 453 16.87 6.77 -14.72
N THR A 454 17.60 7.09 -13.67
CA THR A 454 17.51 6.45 -12.35
C THR A 454 16.11 6.60 -11.74
N ASP A 455 15.51 7.78 -11.84
CA ASP A 455 14.16 8.05 -11.35
C ASP A 455 13.10 7.24 -12.11
N VAL A 456 13.28 7.15 -13.44
CA VAL A 456 12.40 6.34 -14.30
C VAL A 456 12.52 4.85 -13.95
N ILE A 457 13.72 4.34 -13.73
CA ILE A 457 13.96 2.94 -13.33
C ILE A 457 13.30 2.67 -11.98
N VAL A 458 13.48 3.54 -10.99
CA VAL A 458 12.85 3.40 -9.67
C VAL A 458 11.34 3.33 -9.80
N MET A 459 10.73 4.24 -10.54
CA MET A 459 9.28 4.26 -10.76
C MET A 459 8.78 2.96 -11.38
N ILE A 460 9.45 2.46 -12.44
CA ILE A 460 9.08 1.20 -13.12
C ILE A 460 9.24 0.01 -12.17
N VAL A 461 10.37 -0.10 -11.46
CA VAL A 461 10.63 -1.21 -10.53
C VAL A 461 9.58 -1.25 -9.42
N VAL A 462 9.29 -0.11 -8.81
CA VAL A 462 8.25 -0.01 -7.76
C VAL A 462 6.88 -0.41 -8.30
N THR A 463 6.51 0.07 -9.50
CA THR A 463 5.25 -0.31 -10.15
C THR A 463 5.17 -1.82 -10.39
N LEU A 464 6.22 -2.42 -10.96
CA LEU A 464 6.26 -3.85 -11.27
C LEU A 464 6.18 -4.71 -10.00
N ILE A 465 6.95 -4.37 -8.97
CA ILE A 465 6.89 -5.08 -7.68
C ILE A 465 5.48 -4.99 -7.09
N THR A 466 4.85 -3.82 -7.12
CA THR A 466 3.48 -3.62 -6.63
C THR A 466 2.48 -4.50 -7.37
N VAL A 467 2.55 -4.55 -8.71
CA VAL A 467 1.59 -5.28 -9.55
C VAL A 467 1.80 -6.79 -9.49
N PHE A 468 3.04 -7.27 -9.59
CA PHE A 468 3.32 -8.71 -9.70
C PHE A 468 3.49 -9.42 -8.37
N LEU A 469 4.11 -8.76 -7.39
CA LEU A 469 4.32 -9.37 -6.06
C LEU A 469 3.22 -9.00 -5.05
N HIS A 470 2.32 -8.10 -5.40
CA HIS A 470 1.25 -7.58 -4.52
C HIS A 470 1.77 -7.12 -3.15
N ASN A 471 3.04 -6.68 -3.10
CA ASN A 471 3.73 -6.29 -1.86
C ASN A 471 4.18 -4.84 -1.94
N LEU A 472 3.26 -3.94 -1.56
CA LEU A 472 3.46 -2.50 -1.62
C LEU A 472 4.62 -2.01 -0.75
N ALA A 473 4.84 -2.62 0.41
CA ALA A 473 5.92 -2.19 1.30
C ALA A 473 7.28 -2.58 0.76
N LEU A 474 7.42 -3.80 0.23
CA LEU A 474 8.65 -4.24 -0.42
C LEU A 474 8.96 -3.32 -1.62
N ALA A 475 7.94 -2.96 -2.39
CA ALA A 475 8.07 -2.04 -3.51
C ALA A 475 8.65 -0.68 -3.08
N VAL A 476 8.05 -0.07 -2.05
CA VAL A 476 8.51 1.22 -1.50
C VAL A 476 9.91 1.10 -0.90
N LEU A 477 10.18 0.05 -0.12
CA LEU A 477 11.50 -0.17 0.50
C LEU A 477 12.59 -0.28 -0.57
N ILE A 478 12.39 -1.13 -1.58
CA ILE A 478 13.33 -1.31 -2.69
C ILE A 478 13.50 0.02 -3.45
N GLY A 479 12.42 0.72 -3.74
CA GLY A 479 12.45 2.01 -4.41
C GLY A 479 13.28 3.05 -3.66
N VAL A 480 13.08 3.16 -2.34
CA VAL A 480 13.83 4.08 -1.47
C VAL A 480 15.32 3.70 -1.44
N VAL A 481 15.63 2.40 -1.32
CA VAL A 481 17.03 1.92 -1.34
C VAL A 481 17.70 2.24 -2.67
N ILE A 482 17.07 1.95 -3.80
CA ILE A 482 17.61 2.26 -5.14
C ILE A 482 17.81 3.77 -5.29
N SER A 483 16.83 4.60 -4.90
CA SER A 483 16.94 6.06 -4.97
C SER A 483 18.07 6.59 -4.09
N ALA A 484 18.22 6.05 -2.88
CA ALA A 484 19.29 6.45 -1.96
C ALA A 484 20.67 6.09 -2.52
N LEU A 485 20.82 4.88 -3.09
CA LEU A 485 22.06 4.45 -3.75
C LEU A 485 22.37 5.28 -4.99
N ALA A 486 21.36 5.58 -5.81
CA ALA A 486 21.51 6.45 -6.98
C ALA A 486 21.97 7.85 -6.59
N PHE A 487 21.34 8.44 -5.56
CA PHE A 487 21.73 9.74 -5.01
C PHE A 487 23.17 9.73 -4.47
N ALA A 488 23.54 8.67 -3.72
CA ALA A 488 24.90 8.51 -3.20
C ALA A 488 25.92 8.41 -4.34
N TRP A 489 25.61 7.63 -5.38
CA TRP A 489 26.46 7.48 -6.56
C TRP A 489 26.64 8.80 -7.33
N GLU A 490 25.54 9.50 -7.63
CA GLU A 490 25.61 10.80 -8.30
C GLU A 490 26.39 11.82 -7.47
N SER A 491 26.23 11.83 -6.16
CA SER A 491 26.96 12.70 -5.25
C SER A 491 28.44 12.37 -5.21
N ALA A 492 28.79 11.08 -5.29
CA ALA A 492 30.16 10.61 -5.30
C ALA A 492 30.94 11.10 -6.55
N ILE A 493 30.30 11.07 -7.71
CA ILE A 493 30.94 11.48 -8.99
C ILE A 493 31.04 13.01 -9.11
N ARG A 494 30.22 13.77 -8.38
CA ARG A 494 30.16 15.23 -8.51
C ARG A 494 31.30 15.98 -7.86
N ILE A 495 32.22 15.33 -7.11
CA ILE A 495 33.37 16.00 -6.53
C ILE A 495 34.30 16.50 -7.62
N ARG A 496 34.61 17.78 -7.59
CA ARG A 496 35.45 18.49 -8.57
C ARG A 496 36.56 19.25 -7.87
N ALA A 497 37.64 19.51 -8.56
CA ALA A 497 38.72 20.35 -8.10
C ALA A 497 39.09 21.38 -9.16
N ARG A 498 39.05 22.66 -8.81
CA ARG A 498 39.68 23.71 -9.62
C ARG A 498 41.13 23.81 -9.18
N LYS A 499 42.06 23.88 -10.15
CA LYS A 499 43.49 23.87 -9.92
C LYS A 499 44.09 25.15 -10.48
N TYR A 500 44.90 25.83 -9.70
CA TYR A 500 45.71 26.98 -10.15
C TYR A 500 46.98 27.14 -9.29
N ILE A 501 47.96 27.86 -9.80
CA ILE A 501 49.19 28.21 -9.06
C ILE A 501 49.09 29.70 -8.74
N ASP A 502 49.35 30.05 -7.50
CA ASP A 502 49.36 31.44 -7.05
C ASP A 502 50.67 32.16 -7.38
N SER A 503 50.75 33.48 -7.05
CA SER A 503 51.94 34.31 -7.25
C SER A 503 53.16 33.86 -6.44
N ASN A 504 52.95 33.03 -5.41
CA ASN A 504 54.01 32.52 -4.52
C ASN A 504 54.53 31.14 -4.99
N GLY A 505 53.94 30.57 -6.05
CA GLY A 505 54.29 29.24 -6.56
C GLY A 505 53.58 28.10 -5.89
N SER A 506 52.65 28.36 -4.94
CA SER A 506 51.83 27.33 -4.29
C SER A 506 50.68 26.88 -5.19
N LYS A 507 50.41 25.58 -5.25
CA LYS A 507 49.30 25.03 -6.03
C LYS A 507 48.05 24.88 -5.19
N HIS A 508 46.97 25.51 -5.64
CA HIS A 508 45.66 25.46 -5.01
C HIS A 508 44.78 24.41 -5.64
N TYR A 509 44.12 23.64 -4.78
CA TYR A 509 43.04 22.69 -5.12
C TYR A 509 41.77 23.15 -4.42
N GLU A 510 40.92 23.91 -5.09
CA GLU A 510 39.59 24.26 -4.60
C GLU A 510 38.66 23.12 -4.84
N ILE A 511 38.17 22.49 -3.77
CA ILE A 511 37.33 21.31 -3.82
C ILE A 511 35.86 21.70 -3.81
N TYR A 512 35.07 21.15 -4.74
CA TYR A 512 33.63 21.36 -4.87
C TYR A 512 32.92 20.06 -4.64
N GLY A 513 31.90 20.06 -3.76
CA GLY A 513 31.09 18.90 -3.43
C GLY A 513 31.55 18.15 -2.18
N PRO A 514 30.70 17.31 -1.60
CA PRO A 514 30.98 16.67 -0.31
C PRO A 514 32.03 15.55 -0.46
N LEU A 515 32.99 15.53 0.47
CA LEU A 515 33.95 14.42 0.61
C LEU A 515 33.40 13.42 1.63
N PHE A 516 33.12 12.21 1.16
CA PHE A 516 32.58 11.09 1.93
C PHE A 516 33.05 9.75 1.32
N PHE A 517 32.74 8.62 1.96
CA PHE A 517 33.21 7.30 1.55
C PHE A 517 33.07 7.02 0.03
N GLY A 518 31.96 7.46 -0.59
CA GLY A 518 31.71 7.23 -2.02
C GLY A 518 32.56 8.09 -2.95
N SER A 519 33.02 9.27 -2.51
CA SER A 519 33.80 10.22 -3.34
C SER A 519 35.31 10.15 -3.14
N VAL A 520 35.81 9.33 -2.21
CA VAL A 520 37.23 9.20 -1.86
C VAL A 520 38.11 8.87 -3.08
N SER A 521 37.71 7.91 -3.90
CA SER A 521 38.47 7.54 -5.10
C SER A 521 38.59 8.70 -6.08
N VAL A 522 37.44 9.32 -6.41
CA VAL A 522 37.38 10.45 -7.35
C VAL A 522 38.13 11.67 -6.80
N PHE A 523 38.10 11.89 -5.48
CA PHE A 523 38.91 12.94 -4.80
C PHE A 523 40.40 12.67 -4.95
N SER A 524 40.85 11.45 -4.64
CA SER A 524 42.28 11.09 -4.69
C SER A 524 42.87 11.23 -6.10
N ASP A 525 42.09 10.95 -7.13
CA ASP A 525 42.48 11.05 -8.54
C ASP A 525 42.67 12.52 -9.02
N LYS A 526 42.27 13.52 -8.20
CA LYS A 526 42.46 14.93 -8.57
C LYS A 526 43.89 15.42 -8.36
N PHE A 527 44.69 14.73 -7.56
CA PHE A 527 46.00 15.15 -7.13
C PHE A 527 47.11 14.49 -7.97
N ASP A 528 48.13 15.29 -8.31
CA ASP A 528 49.28 14.82 -9.09
C ASP A 528 50.56 15.03 -8.26
N ILE A 529 50.77 14.08 -7.33
CA ILE A 529 51.82 14.20 -6.30
C ILE A 529 53.21 14.32 -6.88
N GLU A 530 53.50 13.74 -8.05
CA GLU A 530 54.81 13.78 -8.67
C GLU A 530 55.11 15.14 -9.27
N ASN A 531 54.16 15.74 -9.98
CA ASN A 531 54.37 17.00 -10.72
C ASN A 531 53.95 18.27 -9.97
N ASP A 532 53.36 18.14 -8.80
CA ASP A 532 52.95 19.29 -7.98
C ASP A 532 54.17 19.99 -7.38
N PRO A 533 54.10 21.32 -7.09
CA PRO A 533 55.19 22.08 -6.42
C PRO A 533 55.37 21.62 -4.96
N GLU A 534 56.33 22.25 -4.27
CA GLU A 534 56.62 21.91 -2.86
C GLU A 534 55.50 22.28 -1.89
N ASP A 535 54.71 23.30 -2.24
CA ASP A 535 53.66 23.84 -1.38
C ASP A 535 52.28 23.69 -2.02
N ILE A 536 51.36 22.97 -1.35
CA ILE A 536 50.03 22.63 -1.82
C ILE A 536 48.96 23.10 -0.83
N ILE A 537 47.95 23.75 -1.35
CA ILE A 537 46.81 24.24 -0.57
C ILE A 537 45.54 23.54 -1.06
N ILE A 538 44.86 22.85 -0.15
CA ILE A 538 43.53 22.27 -0.41
C ILE A 538 42.49 23.14 0.27
N ASP A 539 41.61 23.75 -0.52
CA ASP A 539 40.57 24.66 -0.08
C ASP A 539 39.22 23.97 -0.02
N PHE A 540 38.60 23.96 1.14
CA PHE A 540 37.28 23.36 1.41
C PHE A 540 36.15 24.39 1.52
N SER A 541 36.32 25.63 1.02
CA SER A 541 35.30 26.69 1.07
C SER A 541 33.95 26.23 0.48
N GLU A 542 33.98 25.42 -0.59
CA GLU A 542 32.81 24.88 -1.31
C GLU A 542 32.66 23.37 -1.09
N SER A 543 33.27 22.80 -0.05
CA SER A 543 33.28 21.38 0.26
C SER A 543 33.07 21.10 1.74
N LYS A 544 32.66 19.88 2.05
CA LYS A 544 32.44 19.40 3.43
C LYS A 544 33.03 18.03 3.61
N ILE A 545 33.77 17.83 4.68
CA ILE A 545 34.20 16.50 5.16
C ILE A 545 33.02 15.89 5.93
N VAL A 546 32.53 14.73 5.52
CA VAL A 546 31.27 14.20 6.00
C VAL A 546 31.44 13.01 6.94
N ASP A 547 32.43 12.13 6.69
CA ASP A 547 32.57 10.87 7.41
C ASP A 547 34.04 10.49 7.69
N MET A 548 34.20 9.34 8.36
CA MET A 548 35.53 8.82 8.73
C MET A 548 36.39 8.48 7.53
N SER A 549 35.78 7.95 6.45
CA SER A 549 36.52 7.58 5.21
C SER A 549 37.10 8.81 4.52
N ALA A 550 36.42 9.95 4.62
CA ALA A 550 36.91 11.22 4.12
C ALA A 550 38.17 11.71 4.91
N ILE A 551 38.16 11.51 6.23
CA ILE A 551 39.31 11.83 7.09
C ILE A 551 40.49 10.95 6.75
N GLU A 552 40.29 9.66 6.63
CA GLU A 552 41.31 8.67 6.24
C GLU A 552 41.92 8.98 4.86
N ALA A 553 41.06 9.38 3.91
CA ALA A 553 41.55 9.82 2.58
C ALA A 553 42.41 11.06 2.64
N LEU A 554 42.07 12.03 3.48
CA LEU A 554 42.90 13.23 3.72
C LEU A 554 44.24 12.88 4.37
N ASN A 555 44.22 12.01 5.39
CA ASN A 555 45.45 11.58 6.05
C ASN A 555 46.36 10.81 5.08
N SER A 556 45.82 9.88 4.34
CA SER A 556 46.55 9.14 3.30
C SER A 556 47.13 10.08 2.23
N LEU A 557 46.38 11.12 1.84
CA LEU A 557 46.85 12.13 0.89
C LEU A 557 47.98 12.97 1.49
N THR A 558 47.84 13.45 2.74
CA THR A 558 48.88 14.24 3.43
C THR A 558 50.15 13.44 3.62
N GLU A 559 50.06 12.15 4.03
CA GLU A 559 51.23 11.27 4.13
C GLU A 559 51.95 11.07 2.78
N ARG A 560 51.22 10.91 1.71
CA ARG A 560 51.82 10.75 0.36
C ARG A 560 52.60 11.98 -0.07
N TYR A 561 52.07 13.19 0.16
CA TYR A 561 52.77 14.43 -0.11
C TYR A 561 54.00 14.62 0.80
N MET A 562 53.86 14.32 2.09
CA MET A 562 54.98 14.36 3.04
C MET A 562 56.12 13.41 2.67
N LYS A 563 55.78 12.16 2.24
CA LYS A 563 56.77 11.18 1.73
C LYS A 563 57.45 11.66 0.46
N ALA A 564 56.79 12.50 -0.34
CA ALA A 564 57.38 13.17 -1.50
C ALA A 564 58.19 14.46 -1.16
N GLY A 565 58.32 14.79 0.14
CA GLY A 565 59.03 15.98 0.61
C GLY A 565 58.28 17.29 0.41
N LYS A 566 56.96 17.25 0.16
CA LYS A 566 56.11 18.39 -0.13
C LYS A 566 55.24 18.74 1.06
N LYS A 567 54.85 20.00 1.18
CA LYS A 567 53.98 20.51 2.27
C LYS A 567 52.55 20.65 1.75
N ILE A 568 51.58 20.29 2.62
CA ILE A 568 50.18 20.41 2.33
C ILE A 568 49.45 21.21 3.41
N HIS A 569 48.54 22.09 3.01
CA HIS A 569 47.75 22.94 3.88
C HIS A 569 46.29 22.79 3.59
N LEU A 570 45.47 22.57 4.64
CA LEU A 570 44.00 22.50 4.55
C LEU A 570 43.43 23.86 4.96
N ARG A 571 42.71 24.51 4.07
CA ARG A 571 42.10 25.83 4.32
C ARG A 571 40.58 25.81 4.26
N HIS A 572 39.95 26.77 4.94
CA HIS A 572 38.52 27.03 4.94
C HIS A 572 37.67 25.84 5.41
N LEU A 573 38.17 25.13 6.42
CA LEU A 573 37.41 24.05 7.06
C LEU A 573 36.23 24.61 7.86
N SER A 574 35.02 24.13 7.62
CA SER A 574 33.83 24.50 8.39
C SER A 574 33.99 24.09 9.88
N PRO A 575 33.30 24.77 10.84
CA PRO A 575 33.33 24.38 12.25
C PRO A 575 32.98 22.92 12.50
N ASP A 576 32.04 22.36 11.71
CA ASP A 576 31.67 20.95 11.77
C ASP A 576 32.82 20.04 11.29
N CYS A 577 33.53 20.42 10.23
CA CYS A 577 34.70 19.67 9.73
C CYS A 577 35.83 19.71 10.75
N GLN A 578 36.12 20.88 11.34
CA GLN A 578 37.12 21.03 12.40
C GLN A 578 36.78 20.18 13.63
N LYS A 579 35.49 20.17 14.05
CA LYS A 579 35.02 19.32 15.15
C LYS A 579 35.18 17.85 14.84
N LEU A 580 34.87 17.45 13.61
CA LEU A 580 35.01 16.07 13.15
C LEU A 580 36.48 15.63 13.17
N LEU A 581 37.39 16.47 12.64
CA LEU A 581 38.82 16.21 12.63
C LEU A 581 39.42 16.15 14.05
N LYS A 582 39.05 17.09 14.94
CA LYS A 582 39.47 17.07 16.36
C LYS A 582 38.96 15.82 17.12
N ASN A 583 37.77 15.33 16.80
CA ASN A 583 37.26 14.11 17.42
C ASN A 583 37.98 12.87 16.86
N ALA A 584 38.37 12.91 15.58
CA ALA A 584 39.08 11.82 14.91
C ALA A 584 40.58 11.75 15.35
N ASP A 585 41.19 12.84 15.76
CA ASP A 585 42.59 12.92 16.24
C ASP A 585 42.89 11.95 17.40
N LYS A 586 41.88 11.53 18.12
CA LYS A 586 41.97 10.47 19.14
C LYS A 586 42.05 9.05 18.58
N ILE A 587 41.77 8.88 17.28
CA ILE A 587 41.65 7.59 16.61
C ILE A 587 42.57 7.50 15.39
N VAL A 588 42.75 8.63 14.68
CA VAL A 588 43.54 8.77 13.46
C VAL A 588 44.38 10.06 13.58
N GLU A 589 45.67 9.97 13.27
CA GLU A 589 46.58 11.10 13.30
C GLU A 589 46.21 12.14 12.21
N VAL A 590 45.88 13.37 12.61
CA VAL A 590 45.49 14.44 11.68
C VAL A 590 46.70 15.38 11.54
N ASN A 591 47.37 15.31 10.40
CA ASN A 591 48.71 15.86 10.22
C ASN A 591 48.79 17.38 10.02
N VAL A 592 47.76 18.06 9.48
CA VAL A 592 47.85 19.52 9.22
C VAL A 592 46.46 20.17 9.28
N MET A 593 46.35 21.20 10.13
CA MET A 593 45.23 22.14 10.11
C MET A 593 45.79 23.57 10.19
N GLU A 594 45.62 24.33 9.11
CA GLU A 594 45.70 25.79 9.16
C GLU A 594 44.31 26.36 8.90
N ASP A 595 43.79 27.08 9.87
CA ASP A 595 42.53 27.81 9.71
C ASP A 595 42.79 29.31 9.80
N PRO A 596 42.87 29.99 8.66
CA PRO A 596 42.69 31.43 8.68
C PRO A 596 41.20 31.68 8.94
N THR A 597 40.87 32.51 9.86
CA THR A 597 39.63 33.19 10.23
C THR A 597 38.45 33.15 9.23
N TYR A 598 38.07 31.97 8.72
CA TYR A 598 36.92 31.79 7.84
C TYR A 598 35.70 31.34 8.66
N HIS A 599 34.67 32.16 8.62
CA HIS A 599 33.39 31.85 9.25
C HIS A 599 32.39 31.39 8.17
N VAL A 600 32.17 30.11 8.07
CA VAL A 600 30.99 29.59 7.35
C VAL A 600 29.78 29.85 8.23
N ALA A 601 28.72 30.43 7.66
CA ALA A 601 27.44 30.52 8.32
C ALA A 601 26.97 29.07 8.66
N ALA A 602 26.88 28.78 9.96
CA ALA A 602 26.34 27.49 10.39
C ALA A 602 24.86 27.43 10.03
N ASP A 603 24.50 26.58 9.08
CA ASP A 603 23.12 26.22 8.86
C ASP A 603 22.63 25.39 10.06
N SER A 604 22.11 26.10 11.06
CA SER A 604 21.34 25.46 12.14
C SER A 604 20.03 24.93 11.54
N VAL A 605 19.98 23.64 11.30
CA VAL A 605 18.76 22.93 10.92
C VAL A 605 17.85 22.71 12.12
#